data_54850cc7c5df8f74ace8b002aacd7094
#
_entry.id   54850cc7c5df8f74ace8b002aacd7094
#
_cell.length_a   1.000
_cell.length_b   1.000
_cell.length_c   1.000
_cell.angle_alpha   90.00
_cell.angle_beta   90.00
_cell.angle_gamma   90.00
#
_symmetry.space_group_name_H-M   'P 1'
#
loop_
_entity.id
_entity.type
_entity.pdbx_description
1 polymer ?
#
loop_
_entity_poly.entity_id
_entity_poly.type
_entity_poly.pdbx_seq_one_letter_code
_entity_poly.pdbx_strand_id
1 'polypeptide(L)'
;MKKVLVLDFGGQYNLLVARRVRECGVYCEIKSFRMTMDEVRSFAPDAIIFTGGPATVFDPGAPMIDPEMLSMSVPVLGICYGLQLMMHLLGGQCCKADTREYGKTELTHTASPLFDGVPETAVYWMSHGVEVERLAPGFEIIASTEGCRHAAVQCLEKKLYGVQFHPEVVHTEYGRQILENFLYKICGFRPEWIMASYLEEAVAQCREKIGNGRVLLALSGGVDSSVAAALLQRAVGRQLTCIFVDHGLLRKDEGDQVEHVMTKQFNVDVRRVNAGPRFLSKLAGVTDPERKRKIIGEEFIRVFEEEAKKIGAVDFLAQGTIYPDVVESGLGGESTVIKSHHNVGGLPDCVDFKDIVEPLRRLFKDEVRQLGLELGLPEQLVWRQPFPGPGLAIRVIGEITEEKLAILRDADAIFREEMALAGLDRTTSQYFAVLTDLRSVGVMGDERTYDYTLALRAVQSQDFMTATWSRIPYELLDKISGRIVGEVKHINRIVYDITSKPPATVEWE
;
A
#
# COMPACT_ATOMS: atom_id res chain seq x y z
N MET A 1 -3.64 -12.11 -22.22
CA MET A 1 -4.53 -11.31 -21.34
C MET A 1 -4.52 -9.87 -21.82
N LYS A 2 -5.70 -9.25 -21.96
CA LYS A 2 -5.84 -7.83 -22.25
C LYS A 2 -5.31 -6.98 -21.08
N LYS A 3 -4.76 -5.80 -21.35
CA LYS A 3 -4.14 -4.93 -20.35
C LYS A 3 -4.37 -3.45 -20.57
N VAL A 4 -4.45 -2.71 -19.48
CA VAL A 4 -4.59 -1.26 -19.46
C VAL A 4 -3.25 -0.61 -19.17
N LEU A 5 -2.89 0.41 -19.94
CA LEU A 5 -1.78 1.31 -19.63
C LEU A 5 -2.32 2.50 -18.84
N VAL A 6 -1.82 2.70 -17.63
CA VAL A 6 -2.11 3.88 -16.81
C VAL A 6 -0.91 4.80 -16.88
N LEU A 7 -1.06 5.98 -17.49
CA LEU A 7 0.00 6.99 -17.57
C LEU A 7 -0.08 7.94 -16.38
N ASP A 8 1.04 8.03 -15.67
CA ASP A 8 1.20 8.86 -14.49
C ASP A 8 1.74 10.24 -14.86
N PHE A 9 0.98 11.27 -14.48
CA PHE A 9 1.31 12.69 -14.66
C PHE A 9 1.74 13.38 -13.34
N GLY A 10 2.16 12.59 -12.35
CA GLY A 10 2.63 13.10 -11.04
C GLY A 10 1.51 13.39 -10.05
N GLY A 11 0.29 12.93 -10.30
CA GLY A 11 -0.84 13.10 -9.41
C GLY A 11 -0.75 12.19 -8.18
N GLN A 12 -1.35 12.63 -7.07
CA GLN A 12 -1.37 11.83 -5.83
C GLN A 12 -2.26 10.58 -5.89
N TYR A 13 -3.17 10.45 -6.89
CA TYR A 13 -4.13 9.36 -7.00
C TYR A 13 -3.78 8.33 -8.10
N ASN A 14 -2.60 8.41 -8.72
CA ASN A 14 -2.17 7.51 -9.80
C ASN A 14 -2.21 6.02 -9.41
N LEU A 15 -1.64 5.67 -8.24
CA LEU A 15 -1.69 4.31 -7.69
C LEU A 15 -3.13 3.87 -7.40
N LEU A 16 -3.98 4.81 -6.97
CA LEU A 16 -5.38 4.53 -6.67
C LEU A 16 -6.17 4.21 -7.95
N VAL A 17 -5.91 4.93 -9.06
CA VAL A 17 -6.49 4.61 -10.38
C VAL A 17 -6.16 3.17 -10.77
N ALA A 18 -4.89 2.79 -10.73
CA ALA A 18 -4.48 1.43 -11.09
C ALA A 18 -5.08 0.38 -10.16
N ARG A 19 -5.13 0.64 -8.86
CA ARG A 19 -5.78 -0.24 -7.89
C ARG A 19 -7.27 -0.46 -8.20
N ARG A 20 -8.01 0.61 -8.55
CA ARG A 20 -9.42 0.51 -8.94
C ARG A 20 -9.62 -0.32 -10.20
N VAL A 21 -8.74 -0.17 -11.20
CA VAL A 21 -8.76 -1.02 -12.40
C VAL A 21 -8.54 -2.51 -12.03
N ARG A 22 -7.60 -2.79 -11.13
CA ARG A 22 -7.34 -4.15 -10.63
C ARG A 22 -8.49 -4.72 -9.82
N GLU A 23 -9.14 -3.92 -8.99
CA GLU A 23 -10.36 -4.30 -8.26
C GLU A 23 -11.54 -4.66 -9.21
N CYS A 24 -11.53 -4.15 -10.44
CA CYS A 24 -12.42 -4.60 -11.51
C CYS A 24 -11.92 -5.88 -12.20
N GLY A 25 -10.94 -6.59 -11.68
CA GLY A 25 -10.42 -7.82 -12.28
C GLY A 25 -9.72 -7.63 -13.62
N VAL A 26 -9.18 -6.44 -13.88
CA VAL A 26 -8.46 -6.09 -15.12
C VAL A 26 -7.00 -5.78 -14.82
N TYR A 27 -6.09 -6.42 -15.56
CA TYR A 27 -4.66 -6.14 -15.41
C TYR A 27 -4.30 -4.76 -15.96
N CYS A 28 -3.52 -4.00 -15.19
CA CYS A 28 -2.95 -2.72 -15.62
C CYS A 28 -1.53 -2.52 -15.11
N GLU A 29 -0.77 -1.66 -15.78
CA GLU A 29 0.52 -1.17 -15.30
C GLU A 29 0.56 0.36 -15.34
N ILE A 30 1.18 0.95 -14.31
CA ILE A 30 1.48 2.38 -14.28
C ILE A 30 2.83 2.59 -14.94
N LYS A 31 2.88 3.56 -15.84
CA LYS A 31 4.11 4.01 -16.49
C LYS A 31 4.17 5.54 -16.49
N SER A 32 5.37 6.09 -16.56
CA SER A 32 5.56 7.53 -16.69
C SER A 32 4.94 8.06 -17.98
N PHE A 33 4.38 9.27 -17.96
CA PHE A 33 3.93 9.98 -19.16
C PHE A 33 5.06 10.18 -20.20
N ARG A 34 6.32 10.04 -19.79
CA ARG A 34 7.52 10.15 -20.67
C ARG A 34 7.74 8.93 -21.55
N MET A 35 6.88 7.91 -21.48
CA MET A 35 6.98 6.76 -22.40
C MET A 35 7.03 7.22 -23.85
N THR A 36 7.98 6.66 -24.57
CA THR A 36 8.08 6.84 -26.04
C THR A 36 7.01 6.02 -26.76
N MET A 37 6.67 6.40 -27.98
CA MET A 37 5.70 5.63 -28.77
C MET A 37 6.14 4.19 -29.03
N ASP A 38 7.45 3.94 -29.15
CA ASP A 38 7.98 2.58 -29.33
C ASP A 38 7.77 1.73 -28.07
N GLU A 39 7.94 2.31 -26.88
CA GLU A 39 7.62 1.64 -25.61
C GLU A 39 6.12 1.38 -25.47
N VAL A 40 5.26 2.33 -25.84
CA VAL A 40 3.80 2.15 -25.83
C VAL A 40 3.37 1.05 -26.82
N ARG A 41 3.93 1.03 -28.04
CA ARG A 41 3.66 -0.03 -29.00
C ARG A 41 4.16 -1.39 -28.53
N SER A 42 5.35 -1.44 -27.92
CA SER A 42 5.89 -2.66 -27.31
C SER A 42 5.03 -3.16 -26.14
N PHE A 43 4.52 -2.23 -25.33
CA PHE A 43 3.57 -2.56 -24.27
C PHE A 43 2.26 -3.10 -24.85
N ALA A 44 1.82 -2.66 -26.03
CA ALA A 44 0.58 -3.05 -26.71
C ALA A 44 -0.65 -2.99 -25.78
N PRO A 45 -1.06 -1.78 -25.33
CA PRO A 45 -2.23 -1.63 -24.47
C PRO A 45 -3.52 -1.89 -25.25
N ASP A 46 -4.52 -2.48 -24.58
CA ASP A 46 -5.91 -2.59 -25.10
C ASP A 46 -6.76 -1.38 -24.70
N ALA A 47 -6.34 -0.60 -23.71
CA ALA A 47 -6.89 0.70 -23.33
C ALA A 47 -5.84 1.53 -22.59
N ILE A 48 -6.03 2.85 -22.57
CA ILE A 48 -5.13 3.78 -21.88
C ILE A 48 -5.95 4.64 -20.90
N ILE A 49 -5.41 4.88 -19.71
CA ILE A 49 -5.96 5.84 -18.74
C ILE A 49 -4.91 6.89 -18.45
N PHE A 50 -5.25 8.16 -18.65
CA PHE A 50 -4.43 9.31 -18.23
C PHE A 50 -4.89 9.75 -16.85
N THR A 51 -3.98 9.76 -15.88
CA THR A 51 -4.29 10.15 -14.50
C THR A 51 -4.40 11.67 -14.35
N GLY A 52 -4.81 12.11 -13.17
CA GLY A 52 -4.65 13.49 -12.75
C GLY A 52 -3.19 13.88 -12.56
N GLY A 53 -2.93 15.18 -12.46
CA GLY A 53 -1.60 15.73 -12.21
C GLY A 53 -1.66 17.12 -11.56
N PRO A 54 -0.57 17.58 -10.90
CA PRO A 54 -0.55 18.88 -10.22
C PRO A 54 -0.30 20.07 -11.18
N ALA A 55 0.16 19.80 -12.38
CA ALA A 55 0.48 20.83 -13.38
C ALA A 55 -0.77 21.35 -14.11
N THR A 56 -0.62 22.45 -14.82
CA THR A 56 -1.61 22.93 -15.79
C THR A 56 -1.09 22.74 -17.20
N VAL A 57 -1.96 22.42 -18.15
CA VAL A 57 -1.57 22.07 -19.52
C VAL A 57 -0.92 23.21 -20.31
N PHE A 58 -1.03 24.45 -19.83
CA PHE A 58 -0.42 25.63 -20.45
C PHE A 58 0.81 26.15 -19.70
N ASP A 59 1.24 25.49 -18.62
CA ASP A 59 2.47 25.85 -17.91
C ASP A 59 3.71 25.43 -18.71
N PRO A 60 4.79 26.24 -18.71
CA PRO A 60 6.06 25.83 -19.29
C PRO A 60 6.59 24.55 -18.62
N GLY A 61 6.82 23.51 -19.41
CA GLY A 61 7.29 22.21 -18.90
C GLY A 61 6.20 21.29 -18.34
N ALA A 62 4.91 21.59 -18.58
CA ALA A 62 3.81 20.71 -18.25
C ALA A 62 4.05 19.28 -18.80
N PRO A 63 3.64 18.23 -18.07
CA PRO A 63 3.74 16.85 -18.54
C PRO A 63 2.95 16.63 -19.84
N MET A 64 3.62 16.38 -20.94
CA MET A 64 3.02 16.15 -22.26
C MET A 64 3.31 14.74 -22.75
N ILE A 65 2.42 14.21 -23.57
CA ILE A 65 2.59 12.94 -24.28
C ILE A 65 2.78 13.21 -25.78
N ASP A 66 3.21 12.19 -26.52
CA ASP A 66 3.14 12.21 -27.96
C ASP A 66 1.67 12.17 -28.41
N PRO A 67 1.17 13.16 -29.19
CA PRO A 67 -0.21 13.19 -29.67
C PRO A 67 -0.63 11.94 -30.47
N GLU A 68 0.32 11.17 -31.01
CA GLU A 68 0.07 9.93 -31.72
C GLU A 68 -0.64 8.91 -30.83
N MET A 69 -0.45 8.95 -29.50
CA MET A 69 -1.17 8.07 -28.54
C MET A 69 -2.69 8.22 -28.64
N LEU A 70 -3.19 9.43 -28.92
CA LEU A 70 -4.62 9.71 -29.08
C LEU A 70 -5.17 9.27 -30.45
N SER A 71 -4.27 8.87 -31.36
CA SER A 71 -4.62 8.34 -32.69
C SER A 71 -4.53 6.81 -32.75
N MET A 72 -4.07 6.17 -31.68
CA MET A 72 -4.12 4.71 -31.54
C MET A 72 -5.58 4.26 -31.50
N SER A 73 -5.92 3.17 -32.15
CA SER A 73 -7.30 2.65 -32.20
C SER A 73 -7.74 1.99 -30.87
N VAL A 74 -7.22 2.44 -29.73
CA VAL A 74 -7.57 1.95 -28.40
C VAL A 74 -8.37 3.00 -27.62
N PRO A 75 -9.34 2.60 -26.78
CA PRO A 75 -10.08 3.53 -25.95
C PRO A 75 -9.17 4.25 -24.96
N VAL A 76 -9.43 5.56 -24.74
CA VAL A 76 -8.70 6.39 -23.77
C VAL A 76 -9.68 7.04 -22.80
N LEU A 77 -9.34 7.01 -21.50
CA LEU A 77 -10.02 7.77 -20.45
C LEU A 77 -9.04 8.78 -19.84
N GLY A 78 -9.33 10.08 -19.97
CA GLY A 78 -8.60 11.15 -19.28
C GLY A 78 -9.29 11.56 -17.98
N ILE A 79 -8.56 11.55 -16.86
CA ILE A 79 -9.04 11.94 -15.53
C ILE A 79 -8.39 13.26 -15.15
N CYS A 80 -9.18 14.30 -14.82
CA CYS A 80 -8.73 15.62 -14.36
C CYS A 80 -7.69 16.22 -15.32
N TYR A 81 -6.39 16.23 -14.97
CA TYR A 81 -5.32 16.66 -15.86
C TYR A 81 -5.33 15.89 -17.20
N GLY A 82 -5.59 14.61 -17.17
CA GLY A 82 -5.66 13.77 -18.37
C GLY A 82 -6.75 14.19 -19.36
N LEU A 83 -7.91 14.65 -18.87
CA LEU A 83 -8.95 15.28 -19.71
C LEU A 83 -8.43 16.59 -20.32
N GLN A 84 -7.85 17.47 -19.50
CA GLN A 84 -7.35 18.78 -19.94
C GLN A 84 -6.25 18.61 -21.01
N LEU A 85 -5.32 17.67 -20.79
CA LEU A 85 -4.25 17.33 -21.73
C LEU A 85 -4.82 16.84 -23.07
N MET A 86 -5.80 15.95 -23.02
CA MET A 86 -6.45 15.44 -24.23
C MET A 86 -7.13 16.56 -25.03
N MET A 87 -7.85 17.46 -24.34
CA MET A 87 -8.46 18.63 -24.99
C MET A 87 -7.41 19.56 -25.61
N HIS A 88 -6.37 19.86 -24.86
CA HIS A 88 -5.27 20.73 -25.33
C HIS A 88 -4.60 20.18 -26.59
N LEU A 89 -4.25 18.89 -26.62
CA LEU A 89 -3.58 18.25 -27.75
C LEU A 89 -4.45 18.11 -28.99
N LEU A 90 -5.79 18.03 -28.83
CA LEU A 90 -6.74 17.85 -29.94
C LEU A 90 -7.38 19.16 -30.43
N GLY A 91 -6.88 20.33 -29.98
CA GLY A 91 -7.30 21.65 -30.44
C GLY A 91 -8.46 22.26 -29.68
N GLY A 92 -8.78 21.74 -28.52
CA GLY A 92 -9.63 22.41 -27.53
C GLY A 92 -8.86 23.51 -26.79
N GLN A 93 -9.47 24.07 -25.76
CA GLN A 93 -8.89 25.12 -24.94
C GLN A 93 -9.20 24.90 -23.48
N CYS A 94 -8.19 25.08 -22.62
CA CYS A 94 -8.34 25.06 -21.16
C CYS A 94 -8.04 26.46 -20.60
N CYS A 95 -8.70 26.80 -19.52
CA CYS A 95 -8.50 28.06 -18.80
C CYS A 95 -8.46 27.83 -17.28
N LYS A 96 -8.06 28.86 -16.54
CA LYS A 96 -8.25 28.86 -15.09
C LYS A 96 -9.73 28.97 -14.81
N ALA A 97 -10.25 28.08 -13.97
CA ALA A 97 -11.64 28.10 -13.58
C ALA A 97 -11.99 29.38 -12.81
N ASP A 98 -13.11 30.01 -13.15
CA ASP A 98 -13.65 31.18 -12.41
C ASP A 98 -14.01 30.72 -10.98
N THR A 99 -14.63 29.58 -10.85
CA THR A 99 -14.95 28.93 -9.57
C THR A 99 -14.16 27.61 -9.45
N ARG A 100 -13.27 27.56 -8.46
CA ARG A 100 -12.52 26.33 -8.18
C ARG A 100 -13.43 25.35 -7.45
N GLU A 101 -13.38 24.07 -7.86
CA GLU A 101 -14.15 23.03 -7.20
C GLU A 101 -13.21 22.07 -6.46
N TYR A 102 -13.37 22.01 -5.13
CA TYR A 102 -12.63 21.09 -4.25
C TYR A 102 -13.60 20.39 -3.31
N GLY A 103 -13.61 19.06 -3.36
CA GLY A 103 -14.46 18.24 -2.50
C GLY A 103 -15.69 17.67 -3.20
N LYS A 104 -16.74 17.44 -2.43
CA LYS A 104 -17.99 16.82 -2.91
C LYS A 104 -18.82 17.83 -3.69
N THR A 105 -19.12 17.50 -4.94
CA THR A 105 -19.91 18.36 -5.84
C THR A 105 -20.99 17.51 -6.50
N GLU A 106 -22.20 18.05 -6.60
CA GLU A 106 -23.30 17.44 -7.34
C GLU A 106 -23.05 17.60 -8.85
N LEU A 107 -23.18 16.52 -9.60
CA LEU A 107 -22.97 16.45 -11.03
C LEU A 107 -24.19 15.84 -11.67
N THR A 108 -24.66 16.45 -12.78
CA THR A 108 -25.73 15.92 -13.63
C THR A 108 -25.14 15.46 -14.96
N HIS A 109 -25.55 14.25 -15.41
CA HIS A 109 -25.09 13.69 -16.67
C HIS A 109 -26.24 13.40 -17.65
N THR A 110 -25.90 13.30 -18.92
CA THR A 110 -26.78 12.82 -19.98
C THR A 110 -26.46 11.36 -20.34
N ALA A 111 -27.26 10.77 -21.21
CA ALA A 111 -27.05 9.38 -21.66
C ALA A 111 -25.67 9.22 -22.32
N SER A 112 -24.88 8.30 -21.81
CA SER A 112 -23.55 7.94 -22.31
C SER A 112 -23.22 6.51 -21.89
N PRO A 113 -22.47 5.74 -22.68
CA PRO A 113 -21.95 4.45 -22.24
C PRO A 113 -21.16 4.50 -20.94
N LEU A 114 -20.48 5.65 -20.67
CA LEU A 114 -19.69 5.85 -19.46
C LEU A 114 -20.55 5.92 -18.20
N PHE A 115 -21.77 6.48 -18.29
CA PHE A 115 -22.70 6.66 -17.17
C PHE A 115 -23.86 5.65 -17.16
N ASP A 116 -23.76 4.55 -17.93
CA ASP A 116 -24.81 3.55 -17.97
C ASP A 116 -25.04 2.90 -16.60
N GLY A 117 -26.31 2.95 -16.13
CA GLY A 117 -26.71 2.46 -14.80
C GLY A 117 -26.34 3.38 -13.64
N VAL A 118 -25.83 4.58 -13.90
CA VAL A 118 -25.59 5.62 -12.90
C VAL A 118 -26.82 6.54 -12.81
N PRO A 119 -27.26 6.98 -11.61
CA PRO A 119 -28.34 7.97 -11.49
C PRO A 119 -27.96 9.29 -12.19
N GLU A 120 -28.95 9.95 -12.84
CA GLU A 120 -28.75 11.19 -13.60
C GLU A 120 -28.00 12.26 -12.80
N THR A 121 -28.23 12.31 -11.49
CA THR A 121 -27.58 13.24 -10.57
C THR A 121 -26.99 12.44 -9.40
N ALA A 122 -25.72 12.72 -9.06
CA ALA A 122 -25.01 12.08 -7.95
C ALA A 122 -23.83 12.94 -7.49
N VAL A 123 -23.19 12.57 -6.37
CA VAL A 123 -22.09 13.29 -5.76
C VAL A 123 -20.74 12.75 -6.22
N TYR A 124 -19.88 13.64 -6.70
CA TYR A 124 -18.55 13.33 -7.21
C TYR A 124 -17.47 14.16 -6.52
N TRP A 125 -16.26 13.63 -6.48
CA TRP A 125 -15.11 14.33 -5.91
C TRP A 125 -14.42 15.18 -6.96
N MET A 126 -14.49 16.49 -6.80
CA MET A 126 -13.77 17.45 -7.63
C MET A 126 -12.48 17.89 -6.93
N SER A 127 -11.44 18.17 -7.72
CA SER A 127 -10.15 18.69 -7.22
C SER A 127 -9.43 19.43 -8.34
N HIS A 128 -9.95 20.57 -8.76
CA HIS A 128 -9.39 21.32 -9.87
C HIS A 128 -9.54 22.85 -9.73
N GLY A 129 -8.55 23.56 -10.31
CA GLY A 129 -8.57 25.01 -10.50
C GLY A 129 -8.38 25.42 -11.97
N VAL A 130 -8.35 24.41 -12.87
CA VAL A 130 -8.32 24.55 -14.33
C VAL A 130 -9.45 23.71 -14.90
N GLU A 131 -10.11 24.22 -15.92
CA GLU A 131 -11.21 23.54 -16.61
C GLU A 131 -11.07 23.62 -18.13
N VAL A 132 -11.85 22.83 -18.83
CA VAL A 132 -11.99 22.91 -20.29
C VAL A 132 -12.94 24.06 -20.62
N GLU A 133 -12.44 25.07 -21.33
CA GLU A 133 -13.24 26.21 -21.78
C GLU A 133 -13.95 25.90 -23.10
N ARG A 134 -13.22 25.28 -24.06
CA ARG A 134 -13.74 24.92 -25.39
C ARG A 134 -13.32 23.49 -25.74
N LEU A 135 -14.30 22.70 -26.14
CA LEU A 135 -14.08 21.32 -26.56
C LEU A 135 -13.24 21.25 -27.84
N ALA A 136 -12.47 20.18 -27.94
CA ALA A 136 -11.85 19.77 -29.17
C ALA A 136 -12.89 19.31 -30.20
N PRO A 137 -12.61 19.40 -31.53
CA PRO A 137 -13.55 18.95 -32.55
C PRO A 137 -13.95 17.48 -32.39
N GLY A 138 -15.26 17.22 -32.53
CA GLY A 138 -15.83 15.88 -32.41
C GLY A 138 -16.17 15.42 -31.01
N PHE A 139 -15.89 16.25 -29.98
CA PHE A 139 -16.31 15.98 -28.59
C PHE A 139 -17.67 16.58 -28.29
N GLU A 140 -18.42 15.91 -27.41
CA GLU A 140 -19.67 16.36 -26.85
C GLU A 140 -19.65 16.31 -25.32
N ILE A 141 -20.46 17.16 -24.69
CA ILE A 141 -20.60 17.22 -23.23
C ILE A 141 -21.52 16.08 -22.81
N ILE A 142 -21.10 15.31 -21.80
CA ILE A 142 -21.90 14.23 -21.23
C ILE A 142 -22.20 14.43 -19.74
N ALA A 143 -21.52 15.39 -19.06
CA ALA A 143 -21.86 15.78 -17.69
C ALA A 143 -21.40 17.20 -17.39
N SER A 144 -22.10 17.86 -16.43
CA SER A 144 -21.80 19.19 -15.95
C SER A 144 -22.10 19.33 -14.46
N THR A 145 -21.45 20.30 -13.80
CA THR A 145 -21.78 20.81 -12.48
C THR A 145 -22.20 22.28 -12.59
N GLU A 146 -22.59 22.89 -11.48
CA GLU A 146 -22.88 24.33 -11.45
C GLU A 146 -21.62 25.17 -11.80
N GLY A 147 -20.43 24.73 -11.34
CA GLY A 147 -19.16 25.42 -11.55
C GLY A 147 -18.34 24.95 -12.76
N CYS A 148 -18.62 23.76 -13.32
CA CYS A 148 -17.85 23.17 -14.42
C CYS A 148 -18.78 22.65 -15.51
N ARG A 149 -18.87 23.39 -16.62
CA ARG A 149 -19.73 23.02 -17.77
C ARG A 149 -19.26 21.75 -18.46
N HIS A 150 -17.97 21.48 -18.51
CA HIS A 150 -17.39 20.35 -19.20
C HIS A 150 -16.82 19.33 -18.20
N ALA A 151 -17.67 18.92 -17.23
CA ALA A 151 -17.27 17.99 -16.16
C ALA A 151 -17.04 16.57 -16.67
N ALA A 152 -17.69 16.16 -17.78
CA ALA A 152 -17.31 14.97 -18.53
C ALA A 152 -17.65 15.16 -20.02
N VAL A 153 -16.81 14.56 -20.87
CA VAL A 153 -16.91 14.67 -22.33
C VAL A 153 -16.61 13.35 -23.01
N GLN A 154 -17.11 13.16 -24.22
CA GLN A 154 -16.82 11.99 -25.03
C GLN A 154 -16.65 12.31 -26.50
N CYS A 155 -15.87 11.49 -27.21
CA CYS A 155 -15.82 11.39 -28.66
C CYS A 155 -16.00 9.92 -29.04
N LEU A 156 -17.23 9.51 -29.36
CA LEU A 156 -17.59 8.11 -29.63
C LEU A 156 -16.82 7.52 -30.79
N GLU A 157 -16.64 8.30 -31.87
CA GLU A 157 -15.90 7.88 -33.06
C GLU A 157 -14.48 7.43 -32.75
N LYS A 158 -13.78 8.19 -31.89
CA LYS A 158 -12.39 7.92 -31.50
C LYS A 158 -12.27 7.12 -30.21
N LYS A 159 -13.40 6.78 -29.55
CA LYS A 159 -13.44 6.13 -28.23
C LYS A 159 -12.62 6.88 -27.15
N LEU A 160 -12.66 8.22 -27.18
CA LEU A 160 -12.00 9.09 -26.23
C LEU A 160 -13.04 9.60 -25.22
N TYR A 161 -12.74 9.46 -23.95
CA TYR A 161 -13.57 9.87 -22.82
C TYR A 161 -12.75 10.69 -21.85
N GLY A 162 -13.37 11.70 -21.25
CA GLY A 162 -12.69 12.53 -20.26
C GLY A 162 -13.62 12.91 -19.13
N VAL A 163 -13.12 12.90 -17.91
CA VAL A 163 -13.82 13.31 -16.69
C VAL A 163 -12.96 14.30 -15.90
N GLN A 164 -13.55 15.39 -15.41
CA GLN A 164 -12.85 16.37 -14.57
C GLN A 164 -12.78 15.93 -13.11
N PHE A 165 -13.74 15.12 -12.66
CA PHE A 165 -13.79 14.54 -11.33
C PHE A 165 -12.90 13.30 -11.23
N HIS A 166 -12.72 12.82 -10.01
CA HIS A 166 -11.91 11.65 -9.69
C HIS A 166 -12.78 10.41 -9.41
N PRO A 167 -12.98 9.51 -10.39
CA PRO A 167 -13.78 8.30 -10.20
C PRO A 167 -13.10 7.27 -9.28
N GLU A 168 -11.78 7.38 -9.10
CA GLU A 168 -10.99 6.47 -8.29
C GLU A 168 -11.14 6.68 -6.78
N VAL A 169 -11.55 7.88 -6.35
CA VAL A 169 -11.66 8.18 -4.91
C VAL A 169 -13.00 7.74 -4.33
N VAL A 170 -13.00 7.33 -3.06
CA VAL A 170 -14.17 6.78 -2.35
C VAL A 170 -15.33 7.77 -2.23
N HIS A 171 -15.03 9.05 -2.24
CA HIS A 171 -16.04 10.10 -2.12
C HIS A 171 -16.86 10.33 -3.39
N THR A 172 -16.48 9.71 -4.51
CA THR A 172 -17.27 9.64 -5.74
C THR A 172 -18.22 8.44 -5.64
N GLU A 173 -19.51 8.70 -5.48
CA GLU A 173 -20.52 7.67 -5.16
C GLU A 173 -20.56 6.51 -6.16
N TYR A 174 -20.47 6.79 -7.46
CA TYR A 174 -20.55 5.80 -8.54
C TYR A 174 -19.24 5.64 -9.31
N GLY A 175 -18.09 6.03 -8.70
CA GLY A 175 -16.80 5.99 -9.37
C GLY A 175 -16.40 4.60 -9.87
N ARG A 176 -16.68 3.57 -9.08
CA ARG A 176 -16.47 2.18 -9.49
C ARG A 176 -17.30 1.80 -10.71
N GLN A 177 -18.58 2.15 -10.73
CA GLN A 177 -19.48 1.86 -11.86
C GLN A 177 -19.01 2.53 -13.15
N ILE A 178 -18.51 3.76 -13.07
CA ILE A 178 -17.95 4.50 -14.21
C ILE A 178 -16.70 3.79 -14.76
N LEU A 179 -15.80 3.35 -13.88
CA LEU A 179 -14.63 2.58 -14.30
C LEU A 179 -15.01 1.21 -14.89
N GLU A 180 -15.98 0.51 -14.31
CA GLU A 180 -16.52 -0.75 -14.86
C GLU A 180 -17.16 -0.53 -16.25
N ASN A 181 -17.92 0.55 -16.43
CA ASN A 181 -18.49 0.90 -17.74
C ASN A 181 -17.39 1.18 -18.78
N PHE A 182 -16.36 1.95 -18.41
CA PHE A 182 -15.21 2.16 -19.30
C PHE A 182 -14.54 0.84 -19.66
N LEU A 183 -14.18 0.03 -18.67
CA LEU A 183 -13.44 -1.21 -18.88
C LEU A 183 -14.27 -2.27 -19.61
N TYR A 184 -15.50 -2.53 -19.18
CA TYR A 184 -16.27 -3.66 -19.70
C TYR A 184 -17.08 -3.30 -20.94
N LYS A 185 -17.81 -2.17 -20.91
CA LYS A 185 -18.74 -1.81 -21.99
C LYS A 185 -18.03 -1.12 -23.15
N ILE A 186 -17.11 -0.20 -22.85
CA ILE A 186 -16.41 0.57 -23.87
C ILE A 186 -15.18 -0.19 -24.41
N CYS A 187 -14.34 -0.74 -23.52
CA CYS A 187 -13.12 -1.43 -23.91
C CYS A 187 -13.31 -2.93 -24.15
N GLY A 188 -14.41 -3.53 -23.69
CA GLY A 188 -14.70 -4.96 -23.87
C GLY A 188 -13.75 -5.87 -23.07
N PHE A 189 -13.26 -5.42 -21.91
CA PHE A 189 -12.56 -6.27 -20.96
C PHE A 189 -13.52 -7.22 -20.28
N ARG A 190 -12.96 -8.29 -19.72
CA ARG A 190 -13.60 -9.21 -18.78
C ARG A 190 -12.75 -9.29 -17.52
N PRO A 191 -13.34 -9.60 -16.35
CA PRO A 191 -12.58 -9.77 -15.12
C PRO A 191 -11.77 -11.07 -15.14
N GLU A 192 -10.60 -11.03 -15.78
CA GLU A 192 -9.69 -12.18 -15.97
C GLU A 192 -8.48 -12.14 -15.04
N TRP A 193 -8.25 -11.01 -14.37
CA TRP A 193 -7.17 -10.86 -13.40
C TRP A 193 -7.62 -11.42 -12.05
N ILE A 194 -7.39 -12.71 -11.82
CA ILE A 194 -7.76 -13.44 -10.59
C ILE A 194 -6.53 -14.12 -9.98
N MET A 195 -6.45 -14.13 -8.66
CA MET A 195 -5.25 -14.59 -7.95
C MET A 195 -4.94 -16.07 -8.13
N ALA A 196 -5.95 -16.92 -8.31
CA ALA A 196 -5.74 -18.34 -8.63
C ALA A 196 -4.95 -18.53 -9.94
N SER A 197 -5.31 -17.79 -11.00
CA SER A 197 -4.59 -17.85 -12.28
C SER A 197 -3.19 -17.24 -12.17
N TYR A 198 -3.06 -16.13 -11.44
CA TYR A 198 -1.76 -15.52 -11.16
C TYR A 198 -0.82 -16.48 -10.42
N LEU A 199 -1.33 -17.23 -9.45
CA LEU A 199 -0.55 -18.20 -8.67
C LEU A 199 0.13 -19.22 -9.57
N GLU A 200 -0.60 -19.84 -10.49
CA GLU A 200 -0.05 -20.85 -11.40
C GLU A 200 1.00 -20.25 -12.34
N GLU A 201 0.73 -19.04 -12.88
CA GLU A 201 1.70 -18.29 -13.71
C GLU A 201 2.98 -17.96 -12.92
N ALA A 202 2.84 -17.39 -11.72
CA ALA A 202 3.98 -17.00 -10.88
C ALA A 202 4.83 -18.20 -10.44
N VAL A 203 4.19 -19.32 -10.10
CA VAL A 203 4.89 -20.57 -9.79
C VAL A 203 5.69 -21.07 -10.99
N ALA A 204 5.10 -21.05 -12.20
CA ALA A 204 5.80 -21.49 -13.41
C ALA A 204 6.99 -20.58 -13.73
N GLN A 205 6.81 -19.26 -13.66
CA GLN A 205 7.88 -18.28 -13.88
C GLN A 205 9.03 -18.43 -12.87
N CYS A 206 8.70 -18.63 -11.58
CA CYS A 206 9.73 -18.89 -10.57
C CYS A 206 10.51 -20.17 -10.83
N ARG A 207 9.84 -21.26 -11.24
CA ARG A 207 10.51 -22.54 -11.60
C ARG A 207 11.44 -22.35 -12.79
N GLU A 208 10.99 -21.66 -13.82
CA GLU A 208 11.80 -21.42 -15.02
C GLU A 208 13.04 -20.58 -14.69
N LYS A 209 12.86 -19.47 -13.96
CA LYS A 209 13.93 -18.55 -13.58
C LYS A 209 14.97 -19.21 -12.67
N ILE A 210 14.53 -19.96 -11.68
CA ILE A 210 15.39 -20.56 -10.65
C ILE A 210 16.05 -21.86 -11.14
N GLY A 211 15.34 -22.68 -11.93
CA GLY A 211 15.83 -23.97 -12.38
C GLY A 211 16.27 -24.86 -11.22
N ASN A 212 17.53 -25.27 -11.21
CA ASN A 212 18.14 -26.07 -10.16
C ASN A 212 18.89 -25.25 -9.09
N GLY A 213 18.77 -23.91 -9.14
CA GLY A 213 19.46 -23.00 -8.23
C GLY A 213 18.86 -22.99 -6.83
N ARG A 214 19.66 -22.54 -5.85
CA ARG A 214 19.24 -22.37 -4.46
C ARG A 214 18.78 -20.93 -4.24
N VAL A 215 17.70 -20.77 -3.47
CA VAL A 215 17.07 -19.49 -3.18
C VAL A 215 17.16 -19.19 -1.68
N LEU A 216 17.55 -17.97 -1.35
CA LEU A 216 17.54 -17.44 0.01
C LEU A 216 16.47 -16.35 0.11
N LEU A 217 15.65 -16.40 1.15
CA LEU A 217 14.65 -15.37 1.45
C LEU A 217 14.82 -14.84 2.87
N ALA A 218 14.82 -13.51 3.03
CA ALA A 218 14.67 -12.87 4.33
C ALA A 218 13.19 -12.90 4.75
N LEU A 219 12.86 -13.75 5.72
CA LEU A 219 11.51 -13.86 6.26
C LEU A 219 11.36 -12.86 7.41
N SER A 220 10.68 -11.77 7.16
CA SER A 220 10.46 -10.72 8.19
C SER A 220 9.29 -11.01 9.13
N GLY A 221 8.48 -12.05 8.85
CA GLY A 221 7.23 -12.32 9.54
C GLY A 221 6.05 -11.46 9.06
N GLY A 222 6.28 -10.50 8.19
CA GLY A 222 5.21 -9.75 7.51
C GLY A 222 4.47 -10.59 6.47
N VAL A 223 3.27 -10.15 6.06
CA VAL A 223 2.44 -10.89 5.10
C VAL A 223 3.15 -11.10 3.76
N ASP A 224 3.88 -10.08 3.24
CA ASP A 224 4.52 -10.16 1.93
C ASP A 224 5.62 -11.22 1.90
N SER A 225 6.54 -11.18 2.87
CA SER A 225 7.59 -12.20 2.97
C SER A 225 7.04 -13.60 3.22
N SER A 226 5.92 -13.73 3.95
CA SER A 226 5.26 -15.01 4.20
C SER A 226 4.59 -15.57 2.94
N VAL A 227 3.91 -14.72 2.17
CA VAL A 227 3.30 -15.11 0.88
C VAL A 227 4.37 -15.45 -0.15
N ALA A 228 5.47 -14.68 -0.21
CA ALA A 228 6.61 -14.98 -1.06
C ALA A 228 7.24 -16.34 -0.70
N ALA A 229 7.43 -16.63 0.60
CA ALA A 229 7.93 -17.92 1.08
C ALA A 229 7.03 -19.10 0.68
N ALA A 230 5.72 -18.97 0.88
CA ALA A 230 4.76 -20.02 0.54
C ALA A 230 4.69 -20.25 -0.98
N LEU A 231 4.72 -19.19 -1.80
CA LEU A 231 4.74 -19.28 -3.25
C LEU A 231 6.04 -19.97 -3.74
N LEU A 232 7.18 -19.53 -3.25
CA LEU A 232 8.48 -20.11 -3.61
C LEU A 232 8.60 -21.57 -3.15
N GLN A 233 8.08 -21.89 -1.97
CA GLN A 233 8.03 -23.29 -1.51
C GLN A 233 7.21 -24.17 -2.47
N ARG A 234 6.07 -23.68 -2.98
CA ARG A 234 5.28 -24.38 -4.00
C ARG A 234 6.00 -24.47 -5.35
N ALA A 235 6.82 -23.47 -5.69
CA ALA A 235 7.57 -23.43 -6.94
C ALA A 235 8.79 -24.36 -6.93
N VAL A 236 9.65 -24.25 -5.92
CA VAL A 236 11.00 -24.90 -5.93
C VAL A 236 11.27 -25.79 -4.72
N GLY A 237 10.34 -25.89 -3.77
CA GLY A 237 10.43 -26.80 -2.64
C GLY A 237 11.71 -26.63 -1.82
N ARG A 238 12.50 -27.71 -1.68
CA ARG A 238 13.71 -27.74 -0.84
C ARG A 238 14.88 -26.87 -1.31
N GLN A 239 14.76 -26.21 -2.47
CA GLN A 239 15.77 -25.25 -2.93
C GLN A 239 15.64 -23.90 -2.19
N LEU A 240 14.49 -23.65 -1.53
CA LEU A 240 14.25 -22.46 -0.72
C LEU A 240 14.77 -22.66 0.70
N THR A 241 15.56 -21.70 1.18
CA THR A 241 15.90 -21.53 2.60
C THR A 241 15.50 -20.12 3.03
N CYS A 242 14.80 -20.01 4.16
CA CYS A 242 14.41 -18.73 4.74
C CYS A 242 15.23 -18.44 5.99
N ILE A 243 15.75 -17.21 6.11
CA ILE A 243 16.34 -16.71 7.37
C ILE A 243 15.30 -15.83 8.05
N PHE A 244 14.94 -16.19 9.28
CA PHE A 244 14.06 -15.40 10.14
C PHE A 244 14.87 -14.82 11.30
N VAL A 245 15.13 -13.52 11.26
CA VAL A 245 15.86 -12.81 12.32
C VAL A 245 14.88 -12.36 13.39
N ASP A 246 14.94 -13.02 14.54
CA ASP A 246 14.24 -12.58 15.74
C ASP A 246 15.11 -11.54 16.47
N HIS A 247 14.85 -10.28 16.20
CA HIS A 247 15.60 -9.16 16.77
C HIS A 247 15.12 -8.76 18.18
N GLY A 248 14.22 -9.53 18.79
CA GLY A 248 13.72 -9.24 20.14
C GLY A 248 12.74 -8.07 20.23
N LEU A 249 12.33 -7.48 19.10
CA LEU A 249 11.39 -6.35 19.03
C LEU A 249 10.05 -6.76 18.38
N LEU A 250 9.80 -8.06 18.27
CA LEU A 250 8.54 -8.60 17.75
C LEU A 250 7.42 -8.50 18.79
N ARG A 251 6.17 -8.58 18.29
CA ARG A 251 4.98 -8.71 19.15
C ARG A 251 5.02 -10.01 19.95
N LYS A 252 4.14 -10.10 20.94
CA LYS A 252 4.00 -11.31 21.76
C LYS A 252 3.74 -12.53 20.87
N ASP A 253 4.53 -13.59 21.05
CA ASP A 253 4.46 -14.89 20.36
C ASP A 253 4.55 -14.85 18.83
N GLU A 254 4.87 -13.68 18.24
CA GLU A 254 4.87 -13.50 16.79
C GLU A 254 5.92 -14.37 16.10
N GLY A 255 7.13 -14.45 16.64
CA GLY A 255 8.21 -15.26 16.11
C GLY A 255 7.86 -16.74 16.07
N ASP A 256 7.29 -17.26 17.16
CA ASP A 256 6.88 -18.67 17.29
C ASP A 256 5.74 -19.01 16.32
N GLN A 257 4.77 -18.11 16.16
CA GLN A 257 3.67 -18.28 15.20
C GLN A 257 4.17 -18.37 13.77
N VAL A 258 5.06 -17.45 13.35
CA VAL A 258 5.62 -17.42 11.99
C VAL A 258 6.42 -18.69 11.72
N GLU A 259 7.32 -19.06 12.63
CA GLU A 259 8.11 -20.29 12.50
C GLU A 259 7.22 -21.52 12.41
N HIS A 260 6.23 -21.66 13.30
CA HIS A 260 5.31 -22.79 13.32
C HIS A 260 4.55 -22.92 11.99
N VAL A 261 3.95 -21.81 11.49
CA VAL A 261 3.19 -21.85 10.23
C VAL A 261 4.11 -22.24 9.08
N MET A 262 5.24 -21.59 8.93
CA MET A 262 6.14 -21.83 7.79
C MET A 262 6.76 -23.23 7.83
N THR A 263 7.20 -23.72 8.98
CA THR A 263 7.85 -25.04 9.08
C THR A 263 6.85 -26.19 9.10
N LYS A 264 5.74 -26.06 9.84
CA LYS A 264 4.81 -27.20 10.06
C LYS A 264 3.69 -27.28 9.04
N GLN A 265 3.19 -26.16 8.56
CA GLN A 265 2.08 -26.15 7.59
C GLN A 265 2.59 -26.09 6.16
N PHE A 266 3.65 -25.32 5.90
CA PHE A 266 4.20 -25.11 4.56
C PHE A 266 5.48 -25.89 4.27
N ASN A 267 6.06 -26.56 5.26
CA ASN A 267 7.30 -27.34 5.12
C ASN A 267 8.46 -26.52 4.52
N VAL A 268 8.56 -25.24 4.89
CA VAL A 268 9.64 -24.33 4.50
C VAL A 268 10.85 -24.59 5.40
N ASP A 269 12.06 -24.61 4.84
CA ASP A 269 13.31 -24.62 5.61
C ASP A 269 13.54 -23.21 6.20
N VAL A 270 13.17 -23.03 7.48
CA VAL A 270 13.32 -21.77 8.20
C VAL A 270 14.46 -21.85 9.21
N ARG A 271 15.42 -20.96 9.07
CA ARG A 271 16.50 -20.76 10.05
C ARG A 271 16.19 -19.54 10.90
N ARG A 272 15.70 -19.76 12.11
CA ARG A 272 15.47 -18.68 13.09
C ARG A 272 16.76 -18.33 13.79
N VAL A 273 17.08 -17.03 13.81
CA VAL A 273 18.25 -16.47 14.47
C VAL A 273 17.80 -15.63 15.64
N ASN A 274 17.99 -16.10 16.87
CA ASN A 274 17.66 -15.38 18.08
C ASN A 274 18.72 -14.30 18.36
N ALA A 275 18.52 -13.10 17.81
CA ALA A 275 19.45 -11.99 17.89
C ALA A 275 19.02 -10.89 18.90
N GLY A 276 17.94 -11.09 19.66
CA GLY A 276 17.39 -10.10 20.60
C GLY A 276 18.41 -9.43 21.50
N PRO A 277 19.26 -10.17 22.24
CA PRO A 277 20.28 -9.56 23.11
C PRO A 277 21.27 -8.67 22.33
N ARG A 278 21.59 -9.03 21.10
CA ARG A 278 22.51 -8.27 20.24
C ARG A 278 21.90 -6.93 19.82
N PHE A 279 20.62 -6.92 19.42
CA PHE A 279 19.91 -5.67 19.10
C PHE A 279 19.72 -4.78 20.32
N LEU A 280 19.27 -5.36 21.45
CA LEU A 280 19.05 -4.61 22.68
C LEU A 280 20.34 -3.97 23.21
N SER A 281 21.46 -4.66 23.13
CA SER A 281 22.76 -4.10 23.55
C SER A 281 23.17 -2.87 22.74
N LYS A 282 22.83 -2.81 21.45
CA LYS A 282 23.11 -1.67 20.57
C LYS A 282 22.11 -0.52 20.73
N LEU A 283 20.92 -0.82 21.22
CA LEU A 283 19.86 0.15 21.47
C LEU A 283 19.91 0.74 22.88
N ALA A 284 20.79 0.24 23.76
CA ALA A 284 20.94 0.75 25.12
C ALA A 284 21.30 2.24 25.11
N GLY A 285 20.54 3.06 25.84
CA GLY A 285 20.68 4.51 25.91
C GLY A 285 20.24 5.28 24.66
N VAL A 286 19.68 4.61 23.64
CA VAL A 286 19.23 5.26 22.40
C VAL A 286 17.76 5.65 22.53
N THR A 287 17.49 6.96 22.45
CA THR A 287 16.15 7.53 22.59
C THR A 287 15.64 8.18 21.29
N ASP A 288 16.54 8.55 20.38
CA ASP A 288 16.17 9.18 19.10
C ASP A 288 15.58 8.16 18.12
N PRO A 289 14.38 8.40 17.55
CA PRO A 289 13.69 7.44 16.70
C PRO A 289 14.45 7.08 15.42
N GLU A 290 15.07 8.06 14.76
CA GLU A 290 15.81 7.81 13.52
C GLU A 290 17.08 7.00 13.79
N ARG A 291 17.73 7.25 14.92
CA ARG A 291 18.88 6.46 15.33
C ARG A 291 18.49 5.03 15.68
N LYS A 292 17.34 4.81 16.36
CA LYS A 292 16.78 3.47 16.57
C LYS A 292 16.60 2.72 15.25
N ARG A 293 15.92 3.35 14.26
CA ARG A 293 15.66 2.79 12.93
C ARG A 293 16.94 2.39 12.21
N LYS A 294 17.93 3.28 12.23
CA LYS A 294 19.23 3.06 11.58
C LYS A 294 20.00 1.89 12.19
N ILE A 295 20.10 1.85 13.52
CA ILE A 295 20.78 0.75 14.24
C ILE A 295 20.12 -0.59 13.95
N ILE A 296 18.77 -0.65 13.99
CA ILE A 296 18.02 -1.88 13.73
C ILE A 296 18.21 -2.34 12.30
N GLY A 297 18.13 -1.44 11.33
CA GLY A 297 18.31 -1.77 9.92
C GLY A 297 19.71 -2.29 9.61
N GLU A 298 20.76 -1.59 10.07
CA GLU A 298 22.15 -2.00 9.88
C GLU A 298 22.44 -3.36 10.54
N GLU A 299 21.93 -3.57 11.75
CA GLU A 299 22.18 -4.81 12.48
C GLU A 299 21.44 -5.99 11.87
N PHE A 300 20.23 -5.77 11.38
CA PHE A 300 19.45 -6.78 10.65
C PHE A 300 20.23 -7.31 9.44
N ILE A 301 20.80 -6.40 8.63
CA ILE A 301 21.61 -6.76 7.47
C ILE A 301 22.81 -7.60 7.89
N ARG A 302 23.57 -7.18 8.94
CA ARG A 302 24.73 -7.92 9.43
C ARG A 302 24.40 -9.31 9.90
N VAL A 303 23.31 -9.48 10.67
CA VAL A 303 22.86 -10.79 11.12
C VAL A 303 22.48 -11.67 9.95
N PHE A 304 21.72 -11.11 8.98
CA PHE A 304 21.33 -11.82 7.78
C PHE A 304 22.54 -12.28 6.98
N GLU A 305 23.53 -11.43 6.76
CA GLU A 305 24.78 -11.78 6.05
C GLU A 305 25.58 -12.87 6.74
N GLU A 306 25.72 -12.81 8.07
CA GLU A 306 26.41 -13.81 8.85
C GLU A 306 25.74 -15.19 8.69
N GLU A 307 24.41 -15.24 8.71
CA GLU A 307 23.67 -16.49 8.53
C GLU A 307 23.69 -16.98 7.07
N ALA A 308 23.61 -16.06 6.10
CA ALA A 308 23.72 -16.41 4.69
C ALA A 308 25.06 -17.07 4.37
N LYS A 309 26.16 -16.57 4.94
CA LYS A 309 27.50 -17.18 4.80
C LYS A 309 27.56 -18.63 5.36
N LYS A 310 26.83 -18.91 6.45
CA LYS A 310 26.77 -20.28 7.02
C LYS A 310 25.98 -21.25 6.14
N ILE A 311 25.04 -20.75 5.35
CA ILE A 311 24.25 -21.56 4.40
C ILE A 311 25.10 -22.00 3.21
N GLY A 312 26.13 -21.24 2.85
CA GLY A 312 27.01 -21.51 1.72
C GLY A 312 26.50 -20.95 0.41
N ALA A 313 26.89 -21.52 -0.71
CA ALA A 313 26.53 -21.02 -2.03
C ALA A 313 25.00 -20.99 -2.25
N VAL A 314 24.49 -19.80 -2.55
CA VAL A 314 23.10 -19.54 -2.90
C VAL A 314 23.10 -18.78 -4.23
N ASP A 315 22.22 -19.17 -5.14
CA ASP A 315 22.19 -18.60 -6.50
C ASP A 315 21.30 -17.37 -6.59
N PHE A 316 20.20 -17.33 -5.82
CA PHE A 316 19.17 -16.29 -5.92
C PHE A 316 18.81 -15.74 -4.55
N LEU A 317 18.65 -14.41 -4.49
CA LEU A 317 18.00 -13.73 -3.37
C LEU A 317 16.53 -13.49 -3.72
N ALA A 318 15.61 -13.92 -2.85
CA ALA A 318 14.20 -13.61 -3.01
C ALA A 318 13.81 -12.42 -2.12
N GLN A 319 12.94 -11.56 -2.65
CA GLN A 319 12.40 -10.40 -1.94
C GLN A 319 10.88 -10.35 -2.08
N GLY A 320 10.22 -9.87 -1.02
CA GLY A 320 8.77 -9.66 -0.98
C GLY A 320 8.34 -8.29 -1.53
N THR A 321 9.05 -7.75 -2.51
CA THR A 321 8.74 -6.49 -3.19
C THR A 321 7.35 -6.56 -3.80
N ILE A 322 6.52 -5.55 -3.58
CA ILE A 322 5.17 -5.44 -4.13
C ILE A 322 5.07 -4.30 -5.14
N TYR A 323 3.98 -4.23 -5.89
CA TYR A 323 3.85 -3.31 -7.02
C TYR A 323 3.99 -1.82 -6.64
N PRO A 324 3.44 -1.30 -5.52
CA PRO A 324 3.69 0.07 -5.10
C PRO A 324 5.17 0.39 -4.89
N ASP A 325 5.96 -0.55 -4.33
CA ASP A 325 7.40 -0.35 -4.11
C ASP A 325 8.13 -0.19 -5.46
N VAL A 326 7.71 -0.94 -6.48
CA VAL A 326 8.28 -0.86 -7.84
C VAL A 326 7.95 0.48 -8.50
N VAL A 327 6.71 0.95 -8.36
CA VAL A 327 6.28 2.23 -8.92
C VAL A 327 7.01 3.38 -8.24
N GLU A 328 7.10 3.39 -6.92
CA GLU A 328 7.81 4.42 -6.15
C GLU A 328 9.31 4.46 -6.48
N SER A 329 9.94 3.32 -6.75
CA SER A 329 11.38 3.23 -7.08
C SER A 329 11.67 3.47 -8.57
N GLY A 330 10.74 3.19 -9.46
CA GLY A 330 10.95 3.19 -10.93
C GLY A 330 10.50 4.46 -11.64
N LEU A 331 9.64 5.25 -11.02
CA LEU A 331 9.17 6.51 -11.59
C LEU A 331 10.15 7.68 -11.39
N GLY A 332 11.40 7.43 -11.01
CA GLY A 332 12.54 8.34 -10.82
C GLY A 332 12.41 9.74 -11.41
N GLY A 333 11.40 10.49 -10.99
CA GLY A 333 11.15 11.87 -11.35
C GLY A 333 10.75 12.64 -10.10
N GLU A 334 11.62 13.48 -9.59
CA GLU A 334 11.36 14.64 -8.72
C GLU A 334 10.46 14.51 -7.48
N SER A 335 9.80 13.38 -7.22
CA SER A 335 9.24 13.13 -5.90
C SER A 335 10.39 12.75 -4.98
N THR A 336 10.79 13.70 -4.15
CA THR A 336 11.71 13.52 -3.03
C THR A 336 11.43 12.18 -2.37
N VAL A 337 12.44 11.31 -2.36
CA VAL A 337 12.47 10.01 -1.70
C VAL A 337 12.00 10.16 -0.25
N ILE A 338 10.71 10.02 0.00
CA ILE A 338 10.14 10.07 1.37
C ILE A 338 10.24 8.70 2.06
N LYS A 339 10.57 7.64 1.32
CA LYS A 339 10.71 6.29 1.88
C LYS A 339 11.99 5.60 1.43
N SER A 340 13.09 5.97 2.06
CA SER A 340 14.37 5.24 1.96
C SER A 340 14.41 3.93 2.77
N HIS A 341 13.26 3.42 3.27
CA HIS A 341 13.27 2.40 4.32
C HIS A 341 12.69 1.03 3.94
N HIS A 342 12.19 0.84 2.72
CA HIS A 342 11.60 -0.44 2.33
C HIS A 342 12.30 -1.19 1.20
N ASN A 343 13.23 -0.56 0.47
CA ASN A 343 13.99 -1.27 -0.54
C ASN A 343 15.42 -0.77 -0.66
N VAL A 344 16.35 -1.73 -0.53
CA VAL A 344 17.67 -1.73 -1.16
C VAL A 344 18.66 -0.66 -0.67
N GLY A 345 18.73 -0.44 0.62
CA GLY A 345 19.94 0.12 1.22
C GLY A 345 20.84 -0.97 1.80
N GLY A 346 21.03 -2.09 1.13
CA GLY A 346 21.87 -3.15 1.68
C GLY A 346 21.56 -4.52 1.13
N LEU A 347 21.75 -4.71 -0.18
CA LEU A 347 22.09 -6.05 -0.64
C LEU A 347 23.38 -6.46 0.07
N PRO A 348 23.46 -7.68 0.62
CA PRO A 348 24.69 -8.15 1.22
C PRO A 348 25.81 -8.10 0.18
N ASP A 349 26.76 -7.19 0.34
CA ASP A 349 27.97 -7.10 -0.52
C ASP A 349 28.82 -8.37 -0.47
N CYS A 350 28.47 -9.30 0.42
CA CYS A 350 29.27 -10.47 0.75
C CYS A 350 28.78 -11.78 0.12
N VAL A 351 27.68 -11.77 -0.64
CA VAL A 351 27.14 -12.95 -1.34
C VAL A 351 26.87 -12.61 -2.80
N ASP A 352 27.60 -13.27 -3.71
CA ASP A 352 27.39 -13.14 -5.16
C ASP A 352 26.12 -13.91 -5.58
N PHE A 353 24.98 -13.23 -5.57
CA PHE A 353 23.74 -13.76 -6.15
C PHE A 353 23.76 -13.58 -7.66
N LYS A 354 23.31 -14.61 -8.40
CA LYS A 354 23.14 -14.53 -9.85
C LYS A 354 22.06 -13.53 -10.26
N ASP A 355 20.96 -13.51 -9.49
CA ASP A 355 19.83 -12.61 -9.74
C ASP A 355 18.88 -12.54 -8.51
N ILE A 356 17.95 -11.57 -8.55
CA ILE A 356 16.89 -11.38 -7.56
C ILE A 356 15.58 -11.99 -8.07
N VAL A 357 14.84 -12.66 -7.19
CA VAL A 357 13.51 -13.22 -7.46
C VAL A 357 12.47 -12.44 -6.67
N GLU A 358 11.56 -11.77 -7.35
CA GLU A 358 10.52 -10.92 -6.76
C GLU A 358 9.12 -11.43 -7.17
N PRO A 359 8.62 -12.50 -6.55
CA PRO A 359 7.39 -13.16 -7.00
C PRO A 359 6.12 -12.32 -6.84
N LEU A 360 6.15 -11.27 -6.04
CA LEU A 360 5.01 -10.41 -5.72
C LEU A 360 5.07 -9.04 -6.43
N ARG A 361 6.11 -8.79 -7.22
CA ARG A 361 6.41 -7.49 -7.86
C ARG A 361 5.25 -6.87 -8.64
N ARG A 362 4.33 -7.69 -9.14
CA ARG A 362 3.19 -7.26 -9.95
C ARG A 362 1.91 -7.05 -9.13
N LEU A 363 1.93 -7.27 -7.81
CA LEU A 363 0.75 -7.30 -6.96
C LEU A 363 0.64 -6.10 -6.04
N PHE A 364 -0.58 -5.57 -5.89
CA PHE A 364 -0.92 -4.69 -4.79
C PHE A 364 -1.05 -5.46 -3.46
N LYS A 365 -1.06 -4.76 -2.35
CA LYS A 365 -1.10 -5.34 -1.01
C LYS A 365 -2.33 -6.22 -0.75
N ASP A 366 -3.49 -5.82 -1.25
CA ASP A 366 -4.74 -6.58 -1.16
C ASP A 366 -4.70 -7.84 -2.06
N GLU A 367 -4.10 -7.76 -3.24
CA GLU A 367 -3.86 -8.91 -4.11
C GLU A 367 -2.89 -9.92 -3.47
N VAL A 368 -1.84 -9.43 -2.80
CA VAL A 368 -0.92 -10.30 -2.02
C VAL A 368 -1.67 -11.04 -0.91
N ARG A 369 -2.58 -10.38 -0.21
CA ARG A 369 -3.42 -11.03 0.81
C ARG A 369 -4.33 -12.11 0.20
N GLN A 370 -4.98 -11.81 -0.92
CA GLN A 370 -5.80 -12.79 -1.64
C GLN A 370 -4.96 -13.97 -2.11
N LEU A 371 -3.77 -13.72 -2.68
CA LEU A 371 -2.82 -14.77 -3.06
C LEU A 371 -2.39 -15.62 -1.85
N GLY A 372 -2.21 -15.00 -0.69
CA GLY A 372 -1.92 -15.71 0.56
C GLY A 372 -3.03 -16.68 0.95
N LEU A 373 -4.30 -16.29 0.80
CA LEU A 373 -5.45 -17.16 1.03
C LEU A 373 -5.52 -18.31 0.01
N GLU A 374 -5.27 -18.03 -1.28
CA GLU A 374 -5.20 -19.04 -2.34
C GLU A 374 -4.07 -20.06 -2.10
N LEU A 375 -2.97 -19.64 -1.48
CA LEU A 375 -1.88 -20.51 -1.05
C LEU A 375 -2.24 -21.32 0.20
N GLY A 376 -3.32 -21.01 0.89
CA GLY A 376 -3.75 -21.67 2.14
C GLY A 376 -3.09 -21.14 3.41
N LEU A 377 -2.53 -19.93 3.37
CA LEU A 377 -2.02 -19.28 4.59
C LEU A 377 -3.17 -18.98 5.56
N PRO A 378 -2.95 -19.15 6.87
CA PRO A 378 -3.97 -18.84 7.87
C PRO A 378 -4.41 -17.37 7.77
N GLU A 379 -5.72 -17.12 7.90
CA GLU A 379 -6.27 -15.78 7.87
C GLU A 379 -5.60 -14.83 8.87
N GLN A 380 -5.28 -15.31 10.06
CA GLN A 380 -4.59 -14.54 11.09
C GLN A 380 -3.22 -14.02 10.64
N LEU A 381 -2.52 -14.74 9.77
CA LEU A 381 -1.25 -14.31 9.18
C LEU A 381 -1.48 -13.33 8.02
N VAL A 382 -2.42 -13.64 7.13
CA VAL A 382 -2.73 -12.84 5.94
C VAL A 382 -3.29 -11.46 6.31
N TRP A 383 -4.16 -11.40 7.31
CA TRP A 383 -4.81 -10.16 7.76
C TRP A 383 -4.14 -9.52 8.97
N ARG A 384 -2.91 -9.95 9.27
CA ARG A 384 -2.13 -9.33 10.34
C ARG A 384 -2.04 -7.82 10.14
N GLN A 385 -2.18 -7.10 11.26
CA GLN A 385 -2.00 -5.66 11.30
C GLN A 385 -0.60 -5.26 10.79
N PRO A 386 -0.47 -4.16 10.04
CA PRO A 386 0.83 -3.64 9.63
C PRO A 386 1.78 -3.53 10.83
N PHE A 387 3.03 -3.92 10.59
CA PHE A 387 4.07 -3.85 11.61
C PHE A 387 5.34 -3.28 10.98
N PRO A 388 5.88 -2.21 11.54
CA PRO A 388 7.04 -1.55 10.96
C PRO A 388 8.30 -2.40 11.09
N GLY A 389 9.27 -2.20 10.21
CA GLY A 389 10.55 -2.93 10.25
C GLY A 389 11.29 -2.84 11.60
N PRO A 390 11.34 -1.66 12.26
CA PRO A 390 11.92 -1.55 13.61
C PRO A 390 11.12 -2.24 14.72
N GLY A 391 9.98 -2.82 14.43
CA GLY A 391 9.15 -3.53 15.40
C GLY A 391 8.62 -2.63 16.51
N LEU A 392 8.58 -3.16 17.73
CA LEU A 392 8.13 -2.44 18.92
C LEU A 392 9.08 -1.30 19.34
N ALA A 393 10.28 -1.20 18.77
CA ALA A 393 11.24 -0.15 19.12
C ALA A 393 10.68 1.27 18.95
N ILE A 394 9.85 1.48 17.92
CA ILE A 394 9.22 2.79 17.64
C ILE A 394 7.83 2.94 18.31
N ARG A 395 7.48 2.02 19.18
CA ARG A 395 6.29 2.06 20.05
C ARG A 395 6.66 2.10 21.53
N VAL A 396 7.96 2.16 21.84
CA VAL A 396 8.50 2.49 23.16
C VAL A 396 9.13 3.87 23.06
N ILE A 397 8.48 4.87 23.63
CA ILE A 397 9.02 6.23 23.65
C ILE A 397 10.21 6.29 24.60
N GLY A 398 11.29 6.89 24.13
CA GLY A 398 12.54 6.95 24.88
C GLY A 398 13.39 5.67 24.78
N GLU A 399 14.15 5.34 25.83
CA GLU A 399 15.03 4.18 25.86
C GLU A 399 14.25 2.86 25.85
N ILE A 400 14.77 1.88 25.10
CA ILE A 400 14.20 0.52 25.01
C ILE A 400 14.87 -0.38 26.05
N THR A 401 14.05 -1.04 26.87
CA THR A 401 14.50 -2.07 27.82
C THR A 401 13.66 -3.34 27.69
N GLU A 402 14.18 -4.47 28.16
CA GLU A 402 13.43 -5.73 28.17
C GLU A 402 12.13 -5.60 28.97
N GLU A 403 12.16 -4.89 30.10
CA GLU A 403 10.97 -4.61 30.92
C GLU A 403 9.91 -3.83 30.15
N LYS A 404 10.28 -2.72 29.50
CA LYS A 404 9.35 -1.91 28.69
C LYS A 404 8.78 -2.70 27.50
N LEU A 405 9.59 -3.54 26.88
CA LEU A 405 9.13 -4.41 25.80
C LEU A 405 8.15 -5.47 26.30
N ALA A 406 8.38 -6.07 27.45
CA ALA A 406 7.45 -7.04 28.07
C ALA A 406 6.10 -6.39 28.37
N ILE A 407 6.11 -5.22 29.02
CA ILE A 407 4.91 -4.44 29.32
C ILE A 407 4.14 -4.13 28.03
N LEU A 408 4.83 -3.61 27.00
CA LEU A 408 4.19 -3.23 25.73
C LEU A 408 3.63 -4.44 24.98
N ARG A 409 4.34 -5.59 24.97
CA ARG A 409 3.87 -6.83 24.33
C ARG A 409 2.56 -7.32 24.95
N ASP A 410 2.47 -7.33 26.25
CA ASP A 410 1.27 -7.79 26.97
C ASP A 410 0.09 -6.83 26.73
N ALA A 411 0.32 -5.53 26.83
CA ALA A 411 -0.70 -4.52 26.59
C ALA A 411 -1.20 -4.53 25.12
N ASP A 412 -0.29 -4.60 24.15
CA ASP A 412 -0.62 -4.67 22.72
C ASP A 412 -1.38 -5.96 22.37
N ALA A 413 -1.04 -7.07 23.01
CA ALA A 413 -1.74 -8.34 22.83
C ALA A 413 -3.19 -8.26 23.28
N ILE A 414 -3.47 -7.68 24.48
CA ILE A 414 -4.82 -7.45 24.99
C ILE A 414 -5.61 -6.53 24.05
N PHE A 415 -5.01 -5.43 23.63
CA PHE A 415 -5.68 -4.51 22.72
C PHE A 415 -6.07 -5.19 21.39
N ARG A 416 -5.16 -5.95 20.79
CA ARG A 416 -5.43 -6.69 19.54
C ARG A 416 -6.49 -7.79 19.73
N GLU A 417 -6.46 -8.50 20.83
CA GLU A 417 -7.45 -9.53 21.16
C GLU A 417 -8.86 -8.94 21.25
N GLU A 418 -9.02 -7.86 22.01
CA GLU A 418 -10.33 -7.23 22.20
C GLU A 418 -10.87 -6.60 20.91
N MET A 419 -10.01 -6.01 20.08
CA MET A 419 -10.40 -5.51 18.76
C MET A 419 -10.89 -6.65 17.84
N ALA A 420 -10.22 -7.80 17.87
CA ALA A 420 -10.61 -8.97 17.09
C ALA A 420 -11.93 -9.57 17.59
N LEU A 421 -12.12 -9.72 18.93
CA LEU A 421 -13.37 -10.20 19.53
C LEU A 421 -14.56 -9.29 19.20
N ALA A 422 -14.32 -8.00 19.06
CA ALA A 422 -15.34 -7.03 18.66
C ALA A 422 -15.57 -6.95 17.14
N GLY A 423 -14.85 -7.73 16.32
CA GLY A 423 -14.93 -7.70 14.85
C GLY A 423 -14.41 -6.41 14.20
N LEU A 424 -13.60 -5.64 14.92
CA LEU A 424 -13.04 -4.37 14.45
C LEU A 424 -11.66 -4.52 13.80
N ASP A 425 -11.05 -5.69 13.88
CA ASP A 425 -9.74 -6.00 13.33
C ASP A 425 -9.67 -5.90 11.79
N ARG A 426 -10.81 -6.06 11.10
CA ARG A 426 -10.95 -5.97 9.64
C ARG A 426 -11.35 -4.58 9.15
N THR A 427 -12.03 -3.82 9.98
CA THR A 427 -12.55 -2.49 9.64
C THR A 427 -11.61 -1.35 10.04
N THR A 428 -10.67 -1.61 10.97
CA THR A 428 -9.66 -0.64 11.42
C THR A 428 -8.35 -0.90 10.66
N SER A 429 -7.85 0.13 9.95
CA SER A 429 -6.69 -0.04 9.06
C SER A 429 -5.40 -0.35 9.81
N GLN A 430 -5.17 0.29 10.96
CA GLN A 430 -4.06 -0.02 11.86
C GLN A 430 -4.42 0.37 13.29
N TYR A 431 -4.04 -0.47 14.25
CA TYR A 431 -4.20 -0.21 15.69
C TYR A 431 -3.10 -0.91 16.49
N PHE A 432 -2.65 -0.25 17.57
CA PHE A 432 -1.54 -0.70 18.39
C PHE A 432 -1.46 0.10 19.69
N ALA A 433 -0.70 -0.43 20.65
CA ALA A 433 -0.35 0.25 21.88
C ALA A 433 1.03 0.91 21.76
N VAL A 434 1.22 2.02 22.48
CA VAL A 434 2.49 2.76 22.60
C VAL A 434 2.80 2.95 24.08
N LEU A 435 3.95 2.47 24.53
CA LEU A 435 4.42 2.73 25.88
C LEU A 435 5.14 4.07 25.93
N THR A 436 4.53 5.04 26.60
CA THR A 436 5.16 6.35 26.80
C THR A 436 6.18 6.31 27.91
N ASP A 437 7.07 7.29 27.95
CA ASP A 437 8.00 7.47 29.10
C ASP A 437 7.35 8.30 30.23
N LEU A 438 6.10 8.70 30.05
CA LEU A 438 5.33 9.46 31.03
C LEU A 438 4.83 8.55 32.17
N ARG A 439 5.19 8.89 33.39
CA ARG A 439 4.66 8.26 34.59
C ARG A 439 3.61 9.13 35.26
N SER A 440 2.64 8.50 35.85
CA SER A 440 1.56 9.18 36.55
C SER A 440 1.24 8.52 37.90
N VAL A 441 0.67 9.31 38.80
CA VAL A 441 0.18 8.81 40.07
C VAL A 441 -1.12 8.05 39.85
N GLY A 442 -1.22 6.87 40.43
CA GLY A 442 -2.41 6.05 40.47
C GLY A 442 -2.71 5.57 41.91
N VAL A 443 -3.87 5.01 42.09
CA VAL A 443 -4.27 4.29 43.29
C VAL A 443 -4.73 2.91 42.85
N MET A 444 -4.02 1.88 43.29
CA MET A 444 -4.35 0.48 42.98
C MET A 444 -4.50 -0.29 44.30
N GLY A 445 -5.72 -0.72 44.57
CA GLY A 445 -6.07 -1.15 45.94
C GLY A 445 -5.96 0.04 46.91
N ASP A 446 -5.34 -0.17 48.04
CA ASP A 446 -5.14 0.88 49.05
C ASP A 446 -3.74 1.53 48.96
N GLU A 447 -2.98 1.24 47.86
CA GLU A 447 -1.61 1.74 47.68
C GLU A 447 -1.54 2.78 46.56
N ARG A 448 -0.68 3.77 46.77
CA ARG A 448 -0.35 4.78 45.76
C ARG A 448 0.73 4.24 44.83
N THR A 449 0.47 4.27 43.50
CA THR A 449 1.42 3.83 42.49
C THR A 449 1.98 5.02 41.68
N TYR A 450 3.13 4.81 41.04
CA TYR A 450 3.75 5.77 40.14
C TYR A 450 4.27 5.00 38.93
N ASP A 451 3.37 4.74 37.96
CA ASP A 451 3.57 3.83 36.84
C ASP A 451 3.39 4.51 35.49
N TYR A 452 3.64 3.77 34.40
CA TYR A 452 3.59 4.27 33.05
C TYR A 452 2.18 4.61 32.59
N THR A 453 2.12 5.60 31.71
CA THR A 453 0.97 5.88 30.88
C THR A 453 1.12 5.17 29.52
N LEU A 454 0.14 4.38 29.14
CA LEU A 454 0.08 3.71 27.84
C LEU A 454 -0.89 4.46 26.92
N ALA A 455 -0.48 4.71 25.69
CA ALA A 455 -1.35 5.26 24.67
C ALA A 455 -1.86 4.15 23.74
N LEU A 456 -3.16 4.21 23.41
CA LEU A 456 -3.77 3.41 22.37
C LEU A 456 -3.91 4.27 21.11
N ARG A 457 -3.49 3.75 19.97
CA ARG A 457 -3.62 4.37 18.66
C ARG A 457 -4.42 3.46 17.76
N ALA A 458 -5.48 3.97 17.12
CA ALA A 458 -6.21 3.27 16.07
C ALA A 458 -6.62 4.27 14.99
N VAL A 459 -6.40 3.91 13.73
CA VAL A 459 -6.64 4.78 12.59
C VAL A 459 -7.36 4.04 11.47
N GLN A 460 -8.14 4.83 10.71
CA GLN A 460 -8.72 4.44 9.44
C GLN A 460 -8.04 5.22 8.33
N SER A 461 -7.57 4.51 7.32
CA SER A 461 -6.92 5.06 6.13
C SER A 461 -7.09 4.10 4.97
N GLN A 462 -6.98 4.61 3.75
CA GLN A 462 -6.98 3.78 2.54
C GLN A 462 -5.58 3.63 1.95
N ASP A 463 -4.75 4.67 2.07
CA ASP A 463 -3.44 4.79 1.44
C ASP A 463 -2.32 5.14 2.41
N PHE A 464 -2.64 5.36 3.69
CA PHE A 464 -1.74 5.86 4.74
C PHE A 464 -1.08 7.23 4.45
N MET A 465 -1.46 7.90 3.36
CA MET A 465 -1.10 9.31 3.13
C MET A 465 -1.85 10.21 4.10
N THR A 466 -3.15 9.97 4.20
CA THR A 466 -4.03 10.58 5.19
C THR A 466 -4.65 9.51 6.06
N ALA A 467 -4.93 9.83 7.32
CA ALA A 467 -5.62 8.93 8.23
C ALA A 467 -6.47 9.70 9.24
N THR A 468 -7.64 9.17 9.54
CA THR A 468 -8.47 9.65 10.63
C THR A 468 -8.37 8.67 11.80
N TRP A 469 -8.50 9.16 13.03
CA TRP A 469 -8.59 8.26 14.18
C TRP A 469 -9.84 7.39 14.11
N SER A 470 -9.75 6.14 14.51
CA SER A 470 -10.87 5.19 14.54
C SER A 470 -11.75 5.45 15.75
N ARG A 471 -13.07 5.49 15.53
CA ARG A 471 -14.04 5.67 16.62
C ARG A 471 -14.39 4.33 17.25
N ILE A 472 -13.50 3.86 18.12
CA ILE A 472 -13.75 2.65 18.91
C ILE A 472 -14.89 2.92 19.90
N PRO A 473 -15.89 2.03 20.06
CA PRO A 473 -16.94 2.18 21.06
C PRO A 473 -16.39 2.38 22.48
N TYR A 474 -16.96 3.29 23.23
CA TYR A 474 -16.47 3.62 24.58
C TYR A 474 -16.50 2.41 25.53
N GLU A 475 -17.49 1.54 25.41
CA GLU A 475 -17.60 0.30 26.20
C GLU A 475 -16.43 -0.65 25.91
N LEU A 476 -15.98 -0.68 24.67
CA LEU A 476 -14.81 -1.48 24.28
C LEU A 476 -13.52 -0.84 24.80
N LEU A 477 -13.38 0.49 24.72
CA LEU A 477 -12.23 1.20 25.30
C LEU A 477 -12.15 1.01 26.82
N ASP A 478 -13.30 1.05 27.52
CA ASP A 478 -13.38 0.78 28.95
C ASP A 478 -12.94 -0.65 29.29
N LYS A 479 -13.43 -1.64 28.54
CA LYS A 479 -13.02 -3.04 28.68
C LYS A 479 -11.53 -3.23 28.47
N ILE A 480 -10.98 -2.67 27.37
CA ILE A 480 -9.55 -2.74 27.05
C ILE A 480 -8.73 -2.11 28.17
N SER A 481 -9.12 -0.91 28.62
CA SER A 481 -8.45 -0.20 29.71
C SER A 481 -8.46 -1.00 31.01
N GLY A 482 -9.62 -1.53 31.39
CA GLY A 482 -9.77 -2.36 32.59
C GLY A 482 -8.92 -3.63 32.55
N ARG A 483 -8.87 -4.32 31.40
CA ARG A 483 -8.02 -5.49 31.20
C ARG A 483 -6.53 -5.14 31.27
N ILE A 484 -6.10 -4.11 30.55
CA ILE A 484 -4.68 -3.74 30.52
C ILE A 484 -4.20 -3.36 31.92
N VAL A 485 -4.92 -2.50 32.63
CA VAL A 485 -4.54 -2.10 34.00
C VAL A 485 -4.60 -3.27 34.99
N GLY A 486 -5.55 -4.20 34.82
CA GLY A 486 -5.70 -5.35 35.70
C GLY A 486 -4.70 -6.49 35.42
N GLU A 487 -4.32 -6.70 34.18
CA GLU A 487 -3.50 -7.86 33.75
C GLU A 487 -2.02 -7.50 33.55
N VAL A 488 -1.70 -6.23 33.21
CA VAL A 488 -0.33 -5.79 32.89
C VAL A 488 0.23 -4.92 34.01
N LYS A 489 1.32 -5.37 34.62
CA LYS A 489 1.98 -4.61 35.71
C LYS A 489 2.62 -3.33 35.16
N HIS A 490 2.79 -2.35 36.03
CA HIS A 490 3.45 -1.08 35.76
C HIS A 490 2.74 -0.14 34.77
N ILE A 491 1.42 -0.33 34.57
CA ILE A 491 0.55 0.60 33.85
C ILE A 491 -0.60 1.00 34.78
N ASN A 492 -0.77 2.30 35.02
CA ASN A 492 -1.87 2.83 35.83
C ASN A 492 -2.74 3.85 35.05
N ARG A 493 -2.44 4.14 33.80
CA ARG A 493 -3.18 5.10 32.98
C ARG A 493 -3.18 4.72 31.52
N ILE A 494 -4.37 4.75 30.92
CA ILE A 494 -4.58 4.55 29.48
C ILE A 494 -5.06 5.87 28.87
N VAL A 495 -4.51 6.26 27.71
CA VAL A 495 -4.97 7.37 26.89
C VAL A 495 -5.26 6.90 25.47
N TYR A 496 -6.20 7.54 24.79
CA TYR A 496 -6.51 7.23 23.40
C TYR A 496 -6.16 8.42 22.51
N ASP A 497 -5.31 8.19 21.50
CA ASP A 497 -4.87 9.22 20.56
C ASP A 497 -5.92 9.46 19.48
N ILE A 498 -6.55 10.64 19.51
CA ILE A 498 -7.61 11.08 18.61
C ILE A 498 -7.11 12.03 17.52
N THR A 499 -5.80 12.07 17.25
CA THR A 499 -5.21 12.98 16.27
C THR A 499 -5.20 12.36 14.88
N SER A 500 -5.67 13.10 13.89
CA SER A 500 -5.62 12.68 12.48
C SER A 500 -4.24 12.89 11.85
N LYS A 501 -3.97 12.22 10.74
CA LYS A 501 -2.80 12.47 9.88
C LYS A 501 -3.25 13.17 8.60
N PRO A 502 -2.74 14.38 8.26
CA PRO A 502 -1.98 15.25 9.13
C PRO A 502 -2.80 15.80 10.29
N PRO A 503 -2.23 16.45 11.35
CA PRO A 503 -0.80 16.78 11.50
C PRO A 503 0.06 15.66 12.09
N ALA A 504 -0.54 14.70 12.80
CA ALA A 504 0.23 13.58 13.36
C ALA A 504 0.65 12.55 12.28
N THR A 505 1.55 11.66 12.63
CA THR A 505 1.84 10.43 11.87
C THR A 505 0.97 9.27 12.35
N VAL A 506 1.01 8.13 11.69
CA VAL A 506 0.33 6.91 12.19
C VAL A 506 1.09 6.34 13.37
N GLU A 507 2.39 6.01 13.19
CA GLU A 507 3.28 5.63 14.29
C GLU A 507 3.69 6.87 15.09
N TRP A 508 4.07 6.70 16.35
CA TRP A 508 4.47 7.81 17.21
C TRP A 508 5.96 8.18 17.07
N GLU A 509 6.80 7.20 16.70
CA GLU A 509 8.22 7.39 16.41
C GLU A 509 8.60 6.90 15.01
#